data_a1dbba5ea926ce538f632699d5b5a229
#
_entry.id   a1dbba5ea926ce538f632699d5b5a229
#
_cell.length_a   1.000
_cell.length_b   1.000
_cell.length_c   1.000
_cell.angle_alpha   90.00
_cell.angle_beta   90.00
_cell.angle_gamma   90.00
#
_symmetry.space_group_name_H-M   'P 1'
#
loop_
_entity.id
_entity.type
_entity.pdbx_description
1 polymer ?
#
loop_
_entity_poly.entity_id
_entity_poly.type
_entity_poly.pdbx_seq_one_letter_code
_entity_poly.pdbx_strand_id
1 'polypeptide(L)'
;MVVVGAWSLAARQASGLELRPGVVVFAQDPAQRQLAEWAVARFERAGLSPPRVEIHFHADTSGCRGHLGYAQIGRVGVCTALVNEMARRNLLHEMGHIWIDQNVSRAERVRFLELRGLRTWNASTIDWGYRGYEQGAEIISWALGNRILTAQIPDNGAARLAAGFELLTGIELPIPG
;
A
#
# COMPACT_ATOMS: atom_id res chain seq x y z
N MET A 1 55.52 5.63 1.53
CA MET A 1 54.45 6.60 1.22
C MET A 1 53.33 5.79 0.56
N VAL A 2 52.33 5.39 1.34
CA VAL A 2 51.20 4.55 0.87
C VAL A 2 50.02 5.48 0.59
N VAL A 3 49.63 5.58 -0.68
CA VAL A 3 48.42 6.35 -1.09
C VAL A 3 47.23 5.44 -0.92
N VAL A 4 46.42 5.70 0.13
CA VAL A 4 45.14 5.03 0.34
C VAL A 4 44.11 5.75 -0.56
N GLY A 5 43.75 5.11 -1.65
CA GLY A 5 42.69 5.59 -2.53
C GLY A 5 41.33 5.49 -1.83
N ALA A 6 40.70 6.63 -1.55
CA ALA A 6 39.34 6.71 -1.06
C ALA A 6 38.39 6.30 -2.22
N TRP A 7 37.82 5.12 -2.11
CA TRP A 7 36.70 4.70 -3.00
C TRP A 7 35.42 5.41 -2.54
N SER A 8 35.07 6.47 -3.23
CA SER A 8 33.76 7.10 -3.06
C SER A 8 32.70 6.17 -3.63
N LEU A 9 31.97 5.48 -2.76
CA LEU A 9 30.72 4.80 -3.08
C LEU A 9 29.67 5.87 -3.37
N ALA A 10 29.65 6.41 -4.58
CA ALA A 10 28.52 7.19 -5.06
C ALA A 10 27.30 6.27 -5.02
N ALA A 11 26.36 6.54 -4.11
CA ALA A 11 25.07 5.87 -4.09
C ALA A 11 24.43 6.09 -5.47
N ARG A 12 24.36 5.01 -6.26
CA ARG A 12 23.64 5.04 -7.54
C ARG A 12 22.18 5.32 -7.21
N GLN A 13 21.71 6.50 -7.54
CA GLN A 13 20.26 6.75 -7.53
C GLN A 13 19.63 5.77 -8.52
N ALA A 14 18.71 4.94 -8.03
CA ALA A 14 17.97 4.02 -8.88
C ALA A 14 17.21 4.87 -9.92
N SER A 15 17.41 4.59 -11.19
CA SER A 15 16.57 5.17 -12.26
C SER A 15 15.18 4.56 -12.15
N GLY A 16 14.13 5.39 -12.22
CA GLY A 16 12.75 4.90 -12.22
C GLY A 16 12.48 4.00 -13.42
N LEU A 17 11.87 2.86 -13.19
CA LEU A 17 11.38 1.94 -14.23
C LEU A 17 9.86 2.01 -14.27
N GLU A 18 9.29 2.36 -15.40
CA GLU A 18 7.84 2.32 -15.60
C GLU A 18 7.37 0.88 -15.81
N LEU A 19 6.53 0.37 -14.89
CA LEU A 19 5.94 -0.97 -14.97
C LEU A 19 4.64 -0.99 -15.76
N ARG A 20 3.85 0.08 -15.64
CA ARG A 20 2.58 0.35 -16.34
C ARG A 20 2.44 1.86 -16.51
N PRO A 21 1.58 2.35 -17.41
CA PRO A 21 1.33 3.78 -17.54
C PRO A 21 0.99 4.43 -16.18
N GLY A 22 1.89 5.28 -15.70
CA GLY A 22 1.77 5.99 -14.43
C GLY A 22 2.20 5.20 -13.17
N VAL A 23 2.77 4.00 -13.31
CA VAL A 23 3.39 3.27 -12.18
C VAL A 23 4.90 3.19 -12.41
N VAL A 24 5.65 3.94 -11.61
CA VAL A 24 7.12 4.00 -11.70
C VAL A 24 7.73 3.40 -10.44
N VAL A 25 8.70 2.50 -10.59
CA VAL A 25 9.39 1.88 -9.45
C VAL A 25 10.86 2.32 -9.38
N PHE A 26 11.29 2.68 -8.19
CA PHE A 26 12.67 2.98 -7.82
C PHE A 26 13.21 1.86 -6.92
N ALA A 27 13.59 0.74 -7.55
CA ALA A 27 14.09 -0.45 -6.89
C ALA A 27 15.62 -0.53 -6.97
N GLN A 28 16.26 -0.93 -5.87
CA GLN A 28 17.70 -1.12 -5.81
C GLN A 28 18.12 -2.55 -6.20
N ASP A 29 17.21 -3.51 -6.05
CA ASP A 29 17.46 -4.92 -6.36
C ASP A 29 16.26 -5.58 -7.11
N PRO A 30 16.47 -6.75 -7.72
CA PRO A 30 15.44 -7.46 -8.46
C PRO A 30 14.24 -7.90 -7.61
N ALA A 31 14.42 -8.24 -6.33
CA ALA A 31 13.34 -8.70 -5.46
C ALA A 31 12.34 -7.56 -5.18
N GLN A 32 12.84 -6.33 -4.97
CA GLN A 32 12.00 -5.14 -4.82
C GLN A 32 11.19 -4.86 -6.10
N ARG A 33 11.80 -5.01 -7.27
CA ARG A 33 11.10 -4.87 -8.56
C ARG A 33 10.00 -5.93 -8.70
N GLN A 34 10.30 -7.19 -8.43
CA GLN A 34 9.32 -8.28 -8.46
C GLN A 34 8.17 -8.05 -7.48
N LEU A 35 8.46 -7.46 -6.30
CA LEU A 35 7.41 -7.07 -5.35
C LEU A 35 6.49 -6.01 -5.93
N ALA A 36 7.02 -4.97 -6.58
CA ALA A 36 6.21 -3.94 -7.24
C ALA A 36 5.38 -4.53 -8.39
N GLU A 37 5.98 -5.35 -9.26
CA GLU A 37 5.29 -6.06 -10.35
C GLU A 37 4.16 -6.95 -9.80
N TRP A 38 4.43 -7.68 -8.71
CA TRP A 38 3.43 -8.51 -8.03
C TRP A 38 2.26 -7.65 -7.52
N ALA A 39 2.52 -6.52 -6.86
CA ALA A 39 1.47 -5.65 -6.35
C ALA A 39 0.60 -5.08 -7.47
N VAL A 40 1.20 -4.59 -8.57
CA VAL A 40 0.49 -4.13 -9.77
C VAL A 40 -0.42 -5.23 -10.32
N ALA A 41 0.11 -6.44 -10.50
CA ALA A 41 -0.66 -7.58 -10.98
C ALA A 41 -1.80 -7.99 -10.01
N ARG A 42 -1.70 -7.67 -8.71
CA ARG A 42 -2.81 -7.90 -7.75
C ARG A 42 -3.99 -6.97 -8.01
N PHE A 43 -3.75 -5.68 -8.27
CA PHE A 43 -4.80 -4.75 -8.69
C PHE A 43 -5.46 -5.21 -9.99
N GLU A 44 -4.66 -5.49 -11.03
CA GLU A 44 -5.17 -5.93 -12.34
C GLU A 44 -6.03 -7.20 -12.24
N ARG A 45 -5.60 -8.22 -11.48
CA ARG A 45 -6.36 -9.46 -11.27
C ARG A 45 -7.67 -9.25 -10.52
N ALA A 46 -7.76 -8.24 -9.69
CA ALA A 46 -8.98 -7.87 -9.00
C ALA A 46 -9.91 -7.00 -9.87
N GLY A 47 -9.56 -6.72 -11.14
CA GLY A 47 -10.32 -5.85 -12.01
C GLY A 47 -10.14 -4.36 -11.71
N LEU A 48 -9.15 -3.99 -10.90
CA LEU A 48 -8.83 -2.61 -10.56
C LEU A 48 -7.68 -2.09 -11.43
N SER A 49 -7.78 -0.85 -11.89
CA SER A 49 -6.61 -0.16 -12.44
C SER A 49 -5.63 0.14 -11.31
N PRO A 50 -4.33 -0.19 -11.46
CA PRO A 50 -3.32 0.22 -10.48
C PRO A 50 -3.31 1.75 -10.29
N PRO A 51 -3.03 2.26 -9.08
CA PRO A 51 -2.95 3.70 -8.87
C PRO A 51 -1.77 4.30 -9.64
N ARG A 52 -1.89 5.57 -10.04
CA ARG A 52 -0.74 6.33 -10.56
C ARG A 52 0.18 6.68 -9.41
N VAL A 53 1.40 6.09 -9.38
CA VAL A 53 2.25 6.14 -8.20
C VAL A 53 3.73 5.91 -8.53
N GLU A 54 4.60 6.61 -7.80
CA GLU A 54 6.01 6.26 -7.65
C GLU A 54 6.18 5.34 -6.46
N ILE A 55 6.85 4.19 -6.63
CA ILE A 55 7.14 3.21 -5.58
C ILE A 55 8.62 3.30 -5.23
N HIS A 56 8.92 3.65 -3.99
CA HIS A 56 10.27 3.78 -3.46
C HIS A 56 10.54 2.72 -2.38
N PHE A 57 11.71 2.10 -2.44
CA PHE A 57 12.16 1.14 -1.43
C PHE A 57 13.30 1.71 -0.61
N HIS A 58 13.23 1.55 0.70
CA HIS A 58 14.23 1.97 1.67
C HIS A 58 14.72 0.76 2.45
N ALA A 59 16.01 0.74 2.77
CA ALA A 59 16.65 -0.40 3.44
C ALA A 59 16.13 -0.62 4.88
N ASP A 60 15.62 0.43 5.51
CA ASP A 60 15.14 0.42 6.89
C ASP A 60 14.06 1.48 7.13
N THR A 61 13.53 1.50 8.35
CA THR A 61 12.45 2.41 8.74
C THR A 61 12.86 3.88 8.84
N SER A 62 14.14 4.22 8.78
CA SER A 62 14.60 5.63 8.84
C SER A 62 14.10 6.41 7.62
N GLY A 63 14.04 5.77 6.45
CA GLY A 63 13.46 6.32 5.22
C GLY A 63 11.95 6.59 5.32
N CYS A 64 11.25 5.96 6.28
CA CYS A 64 9.83 6.13 6.55
C CYS A 64 9.55 6.75 7.94
N ARG A 65 10.49 7.49 8.51
CA ARG A 65 10.33 8.16 9.81
C ARG A 65 9.95 7.21 10.95
N GLY A 66 10.49 5.98 10.94
CA GLY A 66 10.21 4.94 11.93
C GLY A 66 9.01 4.03 11.59
N HIS A 67 8.29 4.28 10.50
CA HIS A 67 7.19 3.44 10.03
C HIS A 67 7.67 2.39 9.02
N LEU A 68 6.85 1.38 8.77
CA LEU A 68 7.13 0.32 7.78
C LEU A 68 6.84 0.76 6.34
N GLY A 69 6.05 1.82 6.17
CA GLY A 69 5.73 2.41 4.89
C GLY A 69 5.15 3.82 5.04
N TYR A 70 4.91 4.47 3.94
CA TYR A 70 4.17 5.72 3.88
C TYR A 70 3.48 5.87 2.52
N ALA A 71 2.34 6.57 2.50
CA ALA A 71 1.69 7.08 1.31
C ALA A 71 1.68 8.61 1.35
N GLN A 72 2.05 9.23 0.24
CA GLN A 72 1.94 10.66 -0.02
C GLN A 72 1.36 10.87 -1.41
N ILE A 73 1.00 12.10 -1.78
CA ILE A 73 0.41 12.37 -3.10
C ILE A 73 1.29 11.80 -4.22
N GLY A 74 0.79 10.75 -4.88
CA GLY A 74 1.47 10.11 -6.00
C GLY A 74 2.73 9.30 -5.67
N ARG A 75 3.03 9.07 -4.39
CA ARG A 75 4.24 8.34 -3.97
C ARG A 75 3.96 7.42 -2.80
N VAL A 76 4.53 6.22 -2.84
CA VAL A 76 4.59 5.30 -1.70
C VAL A 76 6.03 4.91 -1.39
N GLY A 77 6.33 4.72 -0.10
CA GLY A 77 7.58 4.15 0.37
C GLY A 77 7.34 2.84 1.10
N VAL A 78 8.22 1.86 0.88
CA VAL A 78 8.26 0.60 1.64
C VAL A 78 9.62 0.53 2.33
N CYS A 79 9.60 0.48 3.66
CA CYS A 79 10.79 0.57 4.50
C CYS A 79 11.07 -0.78 5.17
N THR A 80 11.72 -1.65 4.42
CA THR A 80 12.13 -2.98 4.86
C THR A 80 13.37 -3.45 4.11
N ALA A 81 14.30 -4.10 4.83
CA ALA A 81 15.45 -4.75 4.23
C ALA A 81 15.10 -6.05 3.49
N LEU A 82 13.95 -6.65 3.79
CA LEU A 82 13.58 -7.96 3.28
C LEU A 82 12.22 -7.92 2.55
N VAL A 83 12.19 -8.52 1.37
CA VAL A 83 10.95 -8.78 0.64
C VAL A 83 10.29 -10.04 1.21
N ASN A 84 9.31 -9.86 2.08
CA ASN A 84 8.55 -10.92 2.76
C ASN A 84 7.03 -10.60 2.71
N GLU A 85 6.20 -11.41 3.38
CA GLU A 85 4.75 -11.19 3.43
C GLU A 85 4.36 -9.83 4.05
N MET A 86 5.13 -9.35 5.04
CA MET A 86 4.90 -8.02 5.62
C MET A 86 5.19 -6.91 4.61
N ALA A 87 6.26 -7.03 3.82
CA ALA A 87 6.55 -6.08 2.74
C ALA A 87 5.46 -6.08 1.66
N ARG A 88 4.92 -7.24 1.31
CA ARG A 88 3.77 -7.39 0.39
C ARG A 88 2.54 -6.68 0.92
N ARG A 89 2.19 -6.94 2.17
CA ARG A 89 1.06 -6.31 2.82
C ARG A 89 1.22 -4.79 2.89
N ASN A 90 2.38 -4.31 3.33
CA ASN A 90 2.66 -2.88 3.44
C ASN A 90 2.58 -2.18 2.08
N LEU A 91 3.19 -2.75 1.03
CA LEU A 91 3.11 -2.16 -0.31
C LEU A 91 1.66 -2.05 -0.79
N LEU A 92 0.84 -3.10 -0.64
CA LEU A 92 -0.58 -3.05 -1.01
C LEU A 92 -1.37 -2.05 -0.17
N HIS A 93 -1.04 -1.89 1.12
CA HIS A 93 -1.66 -0.93 2.02
C HIS A 93 -1.35 0.51 1.57
N GLU A 94 -0.08 0.84 1.33
CA GLU A 94 0.30 2.18 0.88
C GLU A 94 -0.24 2.50 -0.52
N MET A 95 -0.22 1.53 -1.44
CA MET A 95 -0.87 1.68 -2.75
C MET A 95 -2.39 1.81 -2.62
N GLY A 96 -3.01 1.16 -1.62
CA GLY A 96 -4.42 1.28 -1.29
C GLY A 96 -4.80 2.72 -0.93
N HIS A 97 -3.99 3.42 -0.15
CA HIS A 97 -4.19 4.85 0.14
C HIS A 97 -4.24 5.70 -1.13
N ILE A 98 -3.25 5.53 -2.02
CA ILE A 98 -3.19 6.29 -3.27
C ILE A 98 -4.38 5.93 -4.18
N TRP A 99 -4.74 4.65 -4.25
CA TRP A 99 -5.89 4.21 -5.04
C TRP A 99 -7.20 4.85 -4.54
N ILE A 100 -7.42 4.86 -3.23
CA ILE A 100 -8.59 5.49 -2.59
C ILE A 100 -8.64 6.99 -2.91
N ASP A 101 -7.51 7.68 -2.82
CA ASP A 101 -7.45 9.11 -3.09
C ASP A 101 -7.76 9.45 -4.56
N GLN A 102 -7.43 8.55 -5.48
CA GLN A 102 -7.68 8.72 -6.91
C GLN A 102 -9.08 8.28 -7.37
N ASN A 103 -9.74 7.35 -6.66
CA ASN A 103 -10.93 6.68 -7.17
C ASN A 103 -12.16 6.80 -6.27
N VAL A 104 -12.02 7.04 -4.95
CA VAL A 104 -13.13 7.03 -4.01
C VAL A 104 -13.63 8.45 -3.75
N SER A 105 -14.86 8.73 -4.14
CA SER A 105 -15.52 10.03 -3.95
C SER A 105 -15.79 10.32 -2.47
N ARG A 106 -16.05 11.60 -2.16
CA ARG A 106 -16.46 12.01 -0.81
C ARG A 106 -17.74 11.29 -0.34
N ALA A 107 -18.70 11.07 -1.23
CA ALA A 107 -19.95 10.40 -0.90
C ALA A 107 -19.72 8.92 -0.53
N GLU A 108 -18.82 8.24 -1.25
CA GLU A 108 -18.45 6.85 -0.94
C GLU A 108 -17.68 6.76 0.38
N ARG A 109 -16.80 7.72 0.69
CA ARG A 109 -16.12 7.80 2.00
C ARG A 109 -17.12 7.95 3.14
N VAL A 110 -18.17 8.76 2.98
CA VAL A 110 -19.24 8.88 4.00
C VAL A 110 -19.96 7.55 4.19
N ARG A 111 -20.40 6.91 3.11
CA ARG A 111 -21.05 5.59 3.18
C ARG A 111 -20.15 4.52 3.79
N PHE A 112 -18.84 4.59 3.51
CA PHE A 112 -17.87 3.68 4.12
C PHE A 112 -17.76 3.89 5.64
N LEU A 113 -17.74 5.14 6.11
CA LEU A 113 -17.75 5.45 7.54
C LEU A 113 -19.01 4.90 8.21
N GLU A 114 -20.18 5.07 7.60
CA GLU A 114 -21.46 4.52 8.08
C GLU A 114 -21.42 2.98 8.15
N LEU A 115 -21.00 2.31 7.06
CA LEU A 115 -20.86 0.86 7.00
C LEU A 115 -19.94 0.32 8.11
N ARG A 116 -18.82 1.02 8.37
CA ARG A 116 -17.81 0.60 9.34
C ARG A 116 -18.06 1.10 10.77
N GLY A 117 -19.08 1.94 11.00
CA GLY A 117 -19.37 2.56 12.30
C GLY A 117 -18.29 3.54 12.76
N LEU A 118 -17.63 4.24 11.83
CA LEU A 118 -16.51 5.15 12.10
C LEU A 118 -16.97 6.61 12.14
N ARG A 119 -16.29 7.42 12.95
CA ARG A 119 -16.60 8.83 13.13
C ARG A 119 -15.84 9.78 12.22
N THR A 120 -14.71 9.33 11.68
CA THR A 120 -13.81 10.21 10.93
C THR A 120 -13.10 9.45 9.81
N TRP A 121 -12.84 10.16 8.73
CA TRP A 121 -12.05 9.62 7.64
C TRP A 121 -10.56 9.56 8.00
N ASN A 122 -9.97 10.66 8.50
CA ASN A 122 -8.52 10.70 8.80
C ASN A 122 -8.14 11.74 9.87
N ALA A 123 -8.87 11.80 11.01
CA ALA A 123 -8.47 12.70 12.09
C ALA A 123 -7.29 12.10 12.88
N SER A 124 -6.19 12.85 12.98
CA SER A 124 -4.96 12.41 13.67
C SER A 124 -5.11 12.19 15.17
N THR A 125 -6.17 12.73 15.77
CA THR A 125 -6.51 12.56 17.21
C THR A 125 -7.20 11.22 17.51
N ILE A 126 -7.54 10.44 16.47
CA ILE A 126 -8.18 9.13 16.59
C ILE A 126 -7.14 8.04 16.30
N ASP A 127 -7.19 6.97 17.07
CA ASP A 127 -6.30 5.82 16.88
C ASP A 127 -6.35 5.29 15.45
N TRP A 128 -5.21 4.85 14.95
CA TRP A 128 -5.00 4.40 13.57
C TRP A 128 -6.12 3.47 13.08
N GLY A 129 -6.41 2.39 13.77
CA GLY A 129 -7.41 1.39 13.36
C GLY A 129 -8.86 1.88 13.33
N TYR A 130 -9.16 3.08 13.82
CA TYR A 130 -10.50 3.69 13.82
C TYR A 130 -10.65 4.84 12.82
N ARG A 131 -9.69 5.02 11.92
CA ARG A 131 -9.76 5.98 10.82
C ARG A 131 -10.25 5.29 9.56
N GLY A 132 -11.22 5.87 8.87
CA GLY A 132 -11.75 5.32 7.62
C GLY A 132 -10.67 5.16 6.54
N TYR A 133 -9.72 6.10 6.46
CA TYR A 133 -8.61 6.09 5.53
C TYR A 133 -7.72 4.85 5.71
N GLU A 134 -7.36 4.55 6.95
CA GLU A 134 -6.52 3.39 7.28
C GLU A 134 -7.29 2.08 7.11
N GLN A 135 -8.56 2.04 7.55
CA GLN A 135 -9.39 0.85 7.35
C GLN A 135 -9.61 0.56 5.86
N GLY A 136 -9.79 1.58 5.03
CA GLY A 136 -9.93 1.43 3.59
C GLY A 136 -8.68 0.82 2.95
N ALA A 137 -7.50 1.35 3.26
CA ALA A 137 -6.23 0.83 2.76
C ALA A 137 -5.96 -0.61 3.24
N GLU A 138 -6.27 -0.89 4.52
CA GLU A 138 -6.14 -2.21 5.10
C GLU A 138 -7.06 -3.25 4.44
N ILE A 139 -8.30 -2.87 4.13
CA ILE A 139 -9.27 -3.73 3.43
C ILE A 139 -8.80 -4.01 2.01
N ILE A 140 -8.29 -3.01 1.28
CA ILE A 140 -7.70 -3.21 -0.06
C ILE A 140 -6.50 -4.16 0.04
N SER A 141 -5.59 -3.93 0.97
CA SER A 141 -4.42 -4.79 1.19
C SER A 141 -4.82 -6.23 1.49
N TRP A 142 -5.79 -6.45 2.37
CA TRP A 142 -6.33 -7.77 2.69
C TRP A 142 -6.94 -8.46 1.47
N ALA A 143 -7.79 -7.77 0.73
CA ALA A 143 -8.50 -8.33 -0.43
C ALA A 143 -7.52 -8.72 -1.55
N LEU A 144 -6.56 -7.85 -1.85
CA LEU A 144 -5.57 -8.05 -2.90
C LEU A 144 -4.46 -9.01 -2.48
N GLY A 145 -4.15 -9.12 -1.18
CA GLY A 145 -3.10 -9.97 -0.61
C GLY A 145 -3.45 -11.46 -0.49
N ASN A 146 -4.50 -11.97 -1.17
CA ASN A 146 -5.05 -13.33 -1.06
C ASN A 146 -5.68 -13.65 0.32
N ARG A 147 -5.96 -12.66 1.13
CA ARG A 147 -6.59 -12.81 2.46
C ARG A 147 -5.77 -13.66 3.44
N ILE A 148 -4.47 -13.81 3.20
CA ILE A 148 -3.56 -14.63 4.02
C ILE A 148 -3.30 -13.95 5.36
N LEU A 149 -3.10 -12.63 5.35
CA LEU A 149 -2.87 -11.85 6.56
C LEU A 149 -4.19 -11.25 7.05
N THR A 150 -4.47 -11.46 8.34
CA THR A 150 -5.62 -10.83 9.00
C THR A 150 -5.45 -9.31 8.99
N ALA A 151 -6.51 -8.61 8.57
CA ALA A 151 -6.54 -7.16 8.64
C ALA A 151 -6.39 -6.68 10.10
N GLN A 152 -5.48 -5.72 10.34
CA GLN A 152 -5.15 -5.22 11.70
C GLN A 152 -6.07 -4.05 12.11
N ILE A 153 -7.37 -4.21 11.88
CA ILE A 153 -8.39 -3.21 12.20
C ILE A 153 -9.53 -3.85 12.99
N PRO A 154 -10.27 -3.09 13.78
CA PRO A 154 -11.49 -3.58 14.42
C PRO A 154 -12.50 -4.10 13.40
N ASP A 155 -13.36 -5.03 13.82
CA ASP A 155 -14.41 -5.62 12.98
C ASP A 155 -13.85 -6.20 11.66
N ASN A 156 -12.84 -7.07 11.79
CA ASN A 156 -12.07 -7.66 10.69
C ASN A 156 -12.60 -9.02 10.21
N GLY A 157 -13.84 -9.36 10.52
CA GLY A 157 -14.50 -10.56 9.98
C GLY A 157 -14.60 -10.51 8.46
N ALA A 158 -14.38 -11.65 7.76
CA ALA A 158 -14.28 -11.72 6.31
C ALA A 158 -15.46 -11.07 5.57
N ALA A 159 -16.71 -11.28 6.05
CA ALA A 159 -17.89 -10.67 5.46
C ALA A 159 -17.90 -9.14 5.57
N ARG A 160 -17.43 -8.59 6.70
CA ARG A 160 -17.33 -7.15 6.93
C ARG A 160 -16.23 -6.51 6.10
N LEU A 161 -15.11 -7.21 5.92
CA LEU A 161 -14.03 -6.77 5.05
C LEU A 161 -14.46 -6.80 3.57
N ALA A 162 -15.15 -7.87 3.13
CA ALA A 162 -15.68 -7.99 1.77
C ALA A 162 -16.68 -6.88 1.46
N ALA A 163 -17.65 -6.61 2.35
CA ALA A 163 -18.59 -5.51 2.18
C ALA A 163 -17.89 -4.13 2.10
N GLY A 164 -16.83 -3.91 2.88
CA GLY A 164 -16.03 -2.70 2.80
C GLY A 164 -15.28 -2.58 1.47
N PHE A 165 -14.73 -3.67 0.97
CA PHE A 165 -14.06 -3.70 -0.33
C PHE A 165 -15.04 -3.41 -1.48
N GLU A 166 -16.19 -4.08 -1.49
CA GLU A 166 -17.24 -3.87 -2.49
C GLU A 166 -17.71 -2.41 -2.52
N LEU A 167 -17.94 -1.81 -1.34
CA LEU A 167 -18.35 -0.41 -1.26
C LEU A 167 -17.30 0.55 -1.83
N LEU A 168 -16.01 0.30 -1.59
CA LEU A 168 -14.92 1.14 -2.08
C LEU A 168 -14.66 0.95 -3.58
N THR A 169 -14.82 -0.27 -4.11
CA THR A 169 -14.36 -0.65 -5.45
C THR A 169 -15.47 -0.95 -6.44
N GLY A 170 -16.70 -1.19 -5.95
CA GLY A 170 -17.80 -1.71 -6.76
C GLY A 170 -17.64 -3.18 -7.16
N ILE A 171 -16.66 -3.90 -6.63
CA ILE A 171 -16.34 -5.29 -6.98
C ILE A 171 -16.69 -6.21 -5.82
N GLU A 172 -17.59 -7.15 -6.06
CA GLU A 172 -17.94 -8.19 -5.11
C GLU A 172 -16.80 -9.21 -4.94
N LEU A 173 -16.45 -9.51 -3.69
CA LEU A 173 -15.51 -10.57 -3.38
C LEU A 173 -16.25 -11.83 -2.97
N PRO A 174 -16.01 -12.99 -3.61
CA PRO A 174 -16.57 -14.25 -3.14
C PRO A 174 -16.07 -14.52 -1.72
N ILE A 175 -17.02 -14.70 -0.78
CA ILE A 175 -16.70 -15.07 0.60
C ILE A 175 -16.49 -16.58 0.61
N PRO A 176 -15.33 -17.09 1.06
CA PRO A 176 -15.16 -18.52 1.26
C PRO A 176 -16.21 -19.00 2.26
N GLY A 177 -17.03 -20.00 1.87
CA GLY A 177 -17.96 -20.66 2.78
C GLY A 177 -17.26 -21.44 3.91
#